data_4f2835af2bd5f778bfe11bf7770e8f5d
#
_entry.id   4f2835af2bd5f778bfe11bf7770e8f5d
#
_cell.length_a   1.000
_cell.length_b   1.000
_cell.length_c   1.000
_cell.angle_alpha   90.00
_cell.angle_beta   90.00
_cell.angle_gamma   90.00
#
_symmetry.space_group_name_H-M   'P 1'
#
loop_
_entity.id
_entity.type
_entity.pdbx_description
1 polymer ?
#
loop_
_entity_poly.entity_id
_entity_poly.type
_entity_poly.pdbx_seq_one_letter_code
_entity_poly.pdbx_strand_id
1 'polypeptide(L)'
;MRNIDLKMAEINKKFKAQIINQGTDIIEVAKIPFSSPTANWMTYGGIPVGKITEFFGGEGGGKTTSALDICANAQKKFNEVFEQHREKVLDEIEQLKEKDTKESKKKADKLMSDLMEYVERGPRVVVYIDAEQTLDVQWAQLLGVDTEAMILVRPQEQTAEQVLQIAIDLIATGDVGLCVLDSIPMLVSQNIFNEDMDKKSYGGISQALTVFCSKVTPHLTQQQCAFIGINQIREDLASMYNTVSTPGGKMWKHACSLRLRFRKDTLLDMNNGELTSRAENPAGNRVGIEIAKTKVCKPDRRIGYYTLNYTEGIDVLADIITVSLQYRILKQGGSWYYYLDEEGNVEVDAENNEIKFQGKAKLLDELRNDEEFKEDVISRLDKVMYNENK
;
A
#
# COMPACT_ATOMS: atom_id res chain seq x y z
N MET A 1 -33.01 24.18 -14.78
CA MET A 1 -32.56 22.98 -14.00
C MET A 1 -33.52 21.84 -14.37
N ARG A 2 -32.99 20.69 -14.78
CA ARG A 2 -33.83 19.53 -15.14
C ARG A 2 -34.47 18.95 -13.88
N ASN A 3 -35.65 18.35 -13.99
CA ASN A 3 -36.35 17.71 -12.86
C ASN A 3 -35.50 16.63 -12.18
N ILE A 4 -34.61 15.97 -12.94
CA ILE A 4 -33.68 14.96 -12.39
C ILE A 4 -32.67 15.61 -11.45
N ASP A 5 -32.15 16.80 -11.78
CA ASP A 5 -31.15 17.51 -10.96
C ASP A 5 -31.73 17.89 -9.59
N LEU A 6 -33.01 18.34 -9.58
CA LEU A 6 -33.73 18.64 -8.35
C LEU A 6 -33.96 17.40 -7.49
N LYS A 7 -34.30 16.28 -8.13
CA LYS A 7 -34.52 15.01 -7.42
C LYS A 7 -33.25 14.42 -6.85
N MET A 8 -32.12 14.54 -7.56
CA MET A 8 -30.80 14.15 -7.06
C MET A 8 -30.44 14.93 -5.79
N ALA A 9 -30.63 16.26 -5.80
CA ALA A 9 -30.37 17.10 -4.64
C ALA A 9 -31.27 16.73 -3.43
N GLU A 10 -32.57 16.48 -3.68
CA GLU A 10 -33.51 16.05 -2.65
C GLU A 10 -33.11 14.71 -2.02
N ILE A 11 -32.69 13.72 -2.84
CA ILE A 11 -32.27 12.40 -2.35
C ILE A 11 -30.99 12.54 -1.52
N ASN A 12 -29.96 13.26 -2.01
CA ASN A 12 -28.72 13.47 -1.28
C ASN A 12 -28.96 14.18 0.07
N LYS A 13 -29.87 15.16 0.09
CA LYS A 13 -30.28 15.84 1.34
C LYS A 13 -31.01 14.89 2.31
N LYS A 14 -31.92 14.04 1.78
CA LYS A 14 -32.67 13.07 2.59
C LYS A 14 -31.74 12.08 3.30
N PHE A 15 -30.74 11.58 2.60
CA PHE A 15 -29.79 10.62 3.15
C PHE A 15 -28.59 11.26 3.85
N LYS A 16 -28.51 12.61 3.89
CA LYS A 16 -27.37 13.38 4.46
C LYS A 16 -26.01 12.91 3.92
N ALA A 17 -25.98 12.47 2.67
CA ALA A 17 -24.79 11.96 2.00
C ALA A 17 -24.90 12.23 0.50
N GLN A 18 -23.76 12.46 -0.17
CA GLN A 18 -23.69 12.64 -1.62
C GLN A 18 -23.67 11.26 -2.31
N ILE A 19 -24.80 10.54 -2.31
CA ILE A 19 -24.93 9.20 -2.85
C ILE A 19 -25.25 9.16 -4.36
N ILE A 20 -25.71 10.28 -4.93
CA ILE A 20 -25.99 10.43 -6.36
C ILE A 20 -25.09 11.53 -6.91
N ASN A 21 -24.19 11.14 -7.83
CA ASN A 21 -23.25 12.02 -8.53
C ASN A 21 -23.47 11.92 -10.05
N GLN A 22 -22.92 12.86 -10.80
CA GLN A 22 -22.84 12.75 -12.25
C GLN A 22 -21.75 11.73 -12.64
N GLY A 23 -21.92 11.00 -13.73
CA GLY A 23 -20.95 10.01 -14.19
C GLY A 23 -19.59 10.59 -14.63
N THR A 24 -19.51 11.92 -14.72
CA THR A 24 -18.25 12.67 -14.95
C THR A 24 -17.46 12.94 -13.67
N ASP A 25 -18.06 12.73 -12.50
CA ASP A 25 -17.38 12.90 -11.21
C ASP A 25 -16.46 11.70 -10.98
N ILE A 26 -15.32 11.69 -11.66
CA ILE A 26 -14.26 10.68 -11.49
C ILE A 26 -13.60 10.96 -10.15
N ILE A 27 -13.88 10.13 -9.16
CA ILE A 27 -13.15 10.14 -7.89
C ILE A 27 -11.84 9.39 -8.13
N GLU A 28 -10.74 10.13 -8.19
CA GLU A 28 -9.41 9.53 -8.19
C GLU A 28 -9.22 8.78 -6.87
N VAL A 29 -8.90 7.47 -6.97
CA VAL A 29 -8.70 6.64 -5.80
C VAL A 29 -7.32 6.93 -5.23
N ALA A 30 -7.27 7.56 -4.06
CA ALA A 30 -6.03 7.78 -3.32
C ALA A 30 -5.33 6.44 -3.06
N LYS A 31 -3.99 6.45 -3.02
CA LYS A 31 -3.18 5.25 -2.83
C LYS A 31 -2.13 5.42 -1.75
N ILE A 32 -1.77 4.33 -1.11
CA ILE A 32 -0.62 4.23 -0.20
C ILE A 32 0.52 3.59 -0.98
N PRO A 33 1.67 4.26 -1.15
CA PRO A 33 2.76 3.76 -1.97
C PRO A 33 3.51 2.62 -1.29
N PHE A 34 4.14 1.77 -2.09
CA PHE A 34 5.24 0.91 -1.68
C PHE A 34 6.54 1.72 -1.61
N SER A 35 7.54 1.24 -0.89
CA SER A 35 8.90 1.77 -1.03
C SER A 35 9.52 1.41 -2.38
N SER A 36 9.10 0.30 -2.99
CA SER A 36 9.53 -0.14 -4.32
C SER A 36 8.92 0.68 -5.44
N PRO A 37 9.73 1.42 -6.25
CA PRO A 37 9.26 2.08 -7.47
C PRO A 37 8.60 1.13 -8.48
N THR A 38 9.12 -0.08 -8.64
CA THR A 38 8.52 -1.11 -9.51
C THR A 38 7.11 -1.47 -9.07
N ALA A 39 6.89 -1.70 -7.77
CA ALA A 39 5.56 -2.01 -7.25
C ALA A 39 4.59 -0.83 -7.43
N ASN A 40 5.06 0.41 -7.24
CA ASN A 40 4.27 1.62 -7.49
C ASN A 40 3.94 1.77 -8.99
N TRP A 41 4.91 1.56 -9.87
CA TRP A 41 4.68 1.57 -11.31
C TRP A 41 3.60 0.58 -11.72
N MET A 42 3.67 -0.66 -11.26
CA MET A 42 2.68 -1.70 -11.57
C MET A 42 1.28 -1.33 -11.10
N THR A 43 1.16 -0.76 -9.91
CA THR A 43 -0.12 -0.48 -9.25
C THR A 43 -0.61 0.95 -9.49
N TYR A 44 0.11 1.73 -10.32
CA TYR A 44 -0.19 3.14 -10.53
C TYR A 44 -0.24 3.95 -9.24
N GLY A 45 0.79 3.79 -8.40
CA GLY A 45 1.00 4.55 -7.17
C GLY A 45 0.71 3.81 -5.86
N GLY A 46 0.46 2.50 -5.87
CA GLY A 46 0.36 1.71 -4.64
C GLY A 46 -1.00 1.09 -4.35
N ILE A 47 -1.30 0.93 -3.07
CA ILE A 47 -2.49 0.26 -2.56
C ILE A 47 -3.67 1.23 -2.53
N PRO A 48 -4.85 0.86 -3.09
CA PRO A 48 -6.02 1.74 -3.16
C PRO A 48 -6.66 1.95 -1.79
N VAL A 49 -6.82 3.22 -1.41
CA VAL A 49 -7.57 3.64 -0.22
C VAL A 49 -9.07 3.45 -0.44
N GLY A 50 -9.81 3.10 0.60
CA GLY A 50 -11.25 2.84 0.51
C GLY A 50 -11.61 1.50 -0.11
N LYS A 51 -10.65 0.59 -0.30
CA LYS A 51 -10.81 -0.68 -1.00
C LYS A 51 -10.13 -1.83 -0.27
N ILE A 52 -10.52 -3.07 -0.67
CA ILE A 52 -9.88 -4.30 -0.23
C ILE A 52 -8.81 -4.70 -1.24
N THR A 53 -7.60 -4.96 -0.74
CA THR A 53 -6.48 -5.55 -1.48
C THR A 53 -6.14 -6.91 -0.90
N GLU A 54 -5.86 -7.90 -1.75
CA GLU A 54 -5.36 -9.21 -1.33
C GLU A 54 -3.91 -9.37 -1.76
N PHE A 55 -3.04 -9.73 -0.80
CA PHE A 55 -1.70 -10.23 -1.04
C PHE A 55 -1.71 -11.74 -0.90
N PHE A 56 -1.36 -12.49 -1.94
CA PHE A 56 -1.38 -13.93 -1.86
C PHE A 56 -0.17 -14.56 -2.56
N GLY A 57 0.19 -15.77 -2.14
CA GLY A 57 1.34 -16.49 -2.70
C GLY A 57 1.87 -17.56 -1.75
N GLY A 58 2.95 -18.23 -2.15
CA GLY A 58 3.65 -19.21 -1.33
C GLY A 58 4.35 -18.58 -0.11
N GLU A 59 4.86 -19.42 0.77
CA GLU A 59 5.69 -19.00 1.91
C GLU A 59 6.98 -18.35 1.44
N GLY A 60 7.51 -17.42 2.23
CA GLY A 60 8.73 -16.69 1.90
C GLY A 60 8.65 -15.81 0.65
N GLY A 61 7.45 -15.62 0.07
CA GLY A 61 7.24 -14.80 -1.13
C GLY A 61 7.28 -13.29 -0.91
N GLY A 62 7.45 -12.79 0.32
CA GLY A 62 7.53 -11.36 0.62
C GLY A 62 6.19 -10.68 0.93
N LYS A 63 5.09 -11.42 1.14
CA LYS A 63 3.75 -10.88 1.43
C LYS A 63 3.72 -10.03 2.69
N THR A 64 4.11 -10.60 3.83
CA THR A 64 4.17 -9.94 5.14
C THR A 64 5.13 -8.76 5.11
N THR A 65 6.33 -8.92 4.53
CA THR A 65 7.30 -7.83 4.35
C THR A 65 6.72 -6.67 3.54
N SER A 66 6.06 -6.94 2.42
CA SER A 66 5.40 -5.89 1.62
C SER A 66 4.23 -5.25 2.36
N ALA A 67 3.51 -5.98 3.19
CA ALA A 67 2.43 -5.41 4.01
C ALA A 67 2.99 -4.49 5.10
N LEU A 68 4.10 -4.86 5.74
CA LEU A 68 4.80 -4.02 6.71
C LEU A 68 5.41 -2.78 6.06
N ASP A 69 5.99 -2.90 4.86
CA ASP A 69 6.43 -1.76 4.06
C ASP A 69 5.30 -0.76 3.80
N ILE A 70 4.12 -1.25 3.43
CA ILE A 70 2.92 -0.42 3.28
C ILE A 70 2.48 0.19 4.60
N CYS A 71 2.62 -0.51 5.74
CA CYS A 71 2.33 0.06 7.07
C CYS A 71 3.23 1.26 7.35
N ALA A 72 4.54 1.14 7.13
CA ALA A 72 5.49 2.23 7.32
C ALA A 72 5.17 3.46 6.43
N ASN A 73 4.92 3.22 5.14
CA ASN A 73 4.57 4.28 4.21
C ASN A 73 3.20 4.90 4.51
N ALA A 74 2.24 4.12 5.05
CA ALA A 74 0.96 4.64 5.51
C ALA A 74 1.13 5.58 6.70
N GLN A 75 1.90 5.19 7.72
CA GLN A 75 2.18 6.02 8.88
C GLN A 75 2.84 7.34 8.48
N LYS A 76 3.87 7.28 7.64
CA LYS A 76 4.53 8.46 7.09
C LYS A 76 3.52 9.39 6.39
N LYS A 77 2.73 8.86 5.48
CA LYS A 77 1.72 9.62 4.74
C LYS A 77 0.64 10.21 5.65
N PHE A 78 0.20 9.49 6.67
CA PHE A 78 -0.82 9.99 7.60
C PHE A 78 -0.27 11.13 8.46
N ASN A 79 0.98 11.04 8.91
CA ASN A 79 1.67 12.10 9.61
C ASN A 79 1.85 13.35 8.73
N GLU A 80 2.28 13.18 7.48
CA GLU A 80 2.42 14.28 6.52
C GLU A 80 1.08 15.01 6.29
N VAL A 81 0.00 14.26 6.05
CA VAL A 81 -1.34 14.85 5.85
C VAL A 81 -1.82 15.56 7.12
N PHE A 82 -1.56 15.00 8.29
CA PHE A 82 -1.92 15.58 9.58
C PHE A 82 -1.20 16.92 9.80
N GLU A 83 0.12 16.97 9.59
CA GLU A 83 0.92 18.18 9.75
C GLU A 83 0.54 19.27 8.72
N GLN A 84 0.40 18.90 7.45
CA GLN A 84 -0.04 19.84 6.40
C GLN A 84 -1.41 20.45 6.70
N HIS A 85 -2.35 19.66 7.24
CA HIS A 85 -3.65 20.19 7.64
C HIS A 85 -3.53 21.14 8.82
N ARG A 86 -2.73 20.78 9.83
CA ARG A 86 -2.46 21.60 11.02
C ARG A 86 -1.87 22.95 10.62
N GLU A 87 -0.83 22.96 9.80
CA GLU A 87 -0.17 24.18 9.32
C GLU A 87 -1.16 25.06 8.54
N LYS A 88 -1.88 24.48 7.58
CA LYS A 88 -2.87 25.22 6.78
C LYS A 88 -3.95 25.89 7.64
N VAL A 89 -4.44 25.22 8.68
CA VAL A 89 -5.45 25.80 9.57
C VAL A 89 -4.86 26.90 10.46
N LEU A 90 -3.61 26.75 10.91
CA LEU A 90 -2.89 27.80 11.66
C LEU A 90 -2.71 29.06 10.81
N ASP A 91 -2.30 28.93 9.55
CA ASP A 91 -2.19 30.05 8.62
C ASP A 91 -3.55 30.76 8.40
N GLU A 92 -4.65 30.00 8.26
CA GLU A 92 -5.98 30.56 8.11
C GLU A 92 -6.40 31.37 9.38
N ILE A 93 -6.08 30.84 10.56
CA ILE A 93 -6.33 31.49 11.84
C ILE A 93 -5.56 32.82 11.93
N GLU A 94 -4.27 32.82 11.52
CA GLU A 94 -3.42 34.00 11.52
C GLU A 94 -3.97 35.09 10.60
N GLN A 95 -4.31 34.74 9.35
CA GLN A 95 -4.94 35.66 8.40
C GLN A 95 -6.28 36.22 8.87
N LEU A 96 -7.07 35.44 9.63
CA LEU A 96 -8.33 35.91 10.22
C LEU A 96 -8.10 36.91 11.38
N LYS A 97 -7.05 36.71 12.17
CA LYS A 97 -6.67 37.62 13.26
C LYS A 97 -6.19 38.98 12.74
N GLU A 98 -5.44 38.97 11.62
CA GLU A 98 -4.97 40.20 10.97
C GLU A 98 -6.12 41.14 10.50
N LYS A 99 -7.26 40.53 10.09
CA LYS A 99 -8.45 41.30 9.65
C LYS A 99 -9.15 42.13 10.76
N ASP A 100 -8.85 41.84 12.02
CA ASP A 100 -9.28 42.52 13.26
C ASP A 100 -10.77 42.87 13.35
N THR A 101 -11.66 42.16 12.65
CA THR A 101 -13.11 42.35 12.76
C THR A 101 -13.69 41.39 13.81
N LYS A 102 -14.83 41.75 14.40
CA LYS A 102 -15.52 40.92 15.39
C LYS A 102 -15.93 39.57 14.83
N GLU A 103 -16.26 39.49 13.53
CA GLU A 103 -16.63 38.27 12.83
C GLU A 103 -15.42 37.38 12.55
N SER A 104 -14.28 37.98 12.11
CA SER A 104 -13.04 37.21 11.86
C SER A 104 -12.47 36.64 13.16
N LYS A 105 -12.52 37.38 14.28
CA LYS A 105 -12.11 36.87 15.60
C LYS A 105 -12.93 35.65 16.01
N LYS A 106 -14.28 35.75 15.90
CA LYS A 106 -15.16 34.62 16.24
C LYS A 106 -14.89 33.37 15.36
N LYS A 107 -14.59 33.60 14.07
CA LYS A 107 -14.23 32.49 13.16
C LYS A 107 -12.86 31.87 13.52
N ALA A 108 -11.88 32.72 13.87
CA ALA A 108 -10.56 32.26 14.31
C ALA A 108 -10.62 31.44 15.61
N ASP A 109 -11.42 31.90 16.60
CA ASP A 109 -11.60 31.17 17.87
C ASP A 109 -12.23 29.78 17.64
N LYS A 110 -13.22 29.70 16.74
CA LYS A 110 -13.85 28.43 16.38
C LYS A 110 -12.84 27.49 15.69
N LEU A 111 -12.10 27.98 14.69
CA LEU A 111 -11.07 27.18 14.01
C LEU A 111 -9.99 26.71 14.98
N MET A 112 -9.61 27.54 15.96
CA MET A 112 -8.65 27.13 16.99
C MET A 112 -9.20 26.01 17.87
N SER A 113 -10.48 26.07 18.27
CA SER A 113 -11.12 24.99 19.04
C SER A 113 -11.18 23.68 18.22
N ASP A 114 -11.59 23.77 16.95
CA ASP A 114 -11.67 22.60 16.04
C ASP A 114 -10.25 22.00 15.79
N LEU A 115 -9.22 22.88 15.70
CA LEU A 115 -7.83 22.45 15.57
C LEU A 115 -7.31 21.75 16.82
N MET A 116 -7.66 22.24 18.02
CA MET A 116 -7.27 21.58 19.28
C MET A 116 -7.84 20.17 19.37
N GLU A 117 -9.11 19.97 19.00
CA GLU A 117 -9.74 18.64 18.94
C GLU A 117 -9.06 17.75 17.89
N TYR A 118 -8.72 18.30 16.71
CA TYR A 118 -7.99 17.58 15.67
C TYR A 118 -6.60 17.13 16.13
N VAL A 119 -5.86 18.01 16.81
CA VAL A 119 -4.51 17.72 17.36
C VAL A 119 -4.59 16.67 18.48
N GLU A 120 -5.59 16.75 19.35
CA GLU A 120 -5.82 15.76 20.42
C GLU A 120 -6.12 14.36 19.84
N ARG A 121 -6.87 14.32 18.74
CA ARG A 121 -7.16 13.06 18.02
C ARG A 121 -5.92 12.45 17.38
N GLY A 122 -4.97 13.26 16.94
CA GLY A 122 -3.73 12.84 16.28
C GLY A 122 -3.91 12.35 14.84
N PRO A 123 -2.83 11.90 14.19
CA PRO A 123 -2.86 11.34 12.85
C PRO A 123 -3.61 10.00 12.82
N ARG A 124 -4.06 9.60 11.63
CA ARG A 124 -4.69 8.29 11.43
C ARG A 124 -3.70 7.16 11.72
N VAL A 125 -4.23 6.07 12.24
CA VAL A 125 -3.42 4.93 12.68
C VAL A 125 -3.46 3.76 11.71
N VAL A 126 -2.46 2.89 11.83
CA VAL A 126 -2.41 1.57 11.20
C VAL A 126 -2.85 0.52 12.22
N VAL A 127 -3.75 -0.37 11.81
CA VAL A 127 -4.15 -1.57 12.56
C VAL A 127 -3.53 -2.78 11.89
N TYR A 128 -2.81 -3.60 12.65
CA TYR A 128 -2.26 -4.87 12.20
C TYR A 128 -2.87 -6.02 13.01
N ILE A 129 -3.60 -6.91 12.35
CA ILE A 129 -4.22 -8.08 12.95
C ILE A 129 -3.30 -9.27 12.67
N ASP A 130 -2.50 -9.66 13.67
CA ASP A 130 -1.54 -10.75 13.63
C ASP A 130 -2.23 -12.06 14.04
N ALA A 131 -2.96 -12.67 13.11
CA ALA A 131 -3.65 -13.94 13.34
C ALA A 131 -2.68 -15.14 13.31
N GLU A 132 -1.51 -15.01 12.75
CA GLU A 132 -0.44 -16.02 12.78
C GLU A 132 0.36 -15.98 14.10
N GLN A 133 0.29 -14.86 14.84
CA GLN A 133 1.08 -14.58 16.04
C GLN A 133 2.60 -14.68 15.80
N THR A 134 3.04 -14.27 14.62
CA THR A 134 4.43 -14.41 14.14
C THR A 134 5.07 -13.08 13.79
N LEU A 135 4.43 -11.95 14.10
CA LEU A 135 4.97 -10.62 13.80
C LEU A 135 6.31 -10.41 14.52
N ASP A 136 7.37 -10.28 13.73
CA ASP A 136 8.68 -9.87 14.20
C ASP A 136 8.73 -8.34 14.29
N VAL A 137 8.76 -7.83 15.53
CA VAL A 137 8.77 -6.40 15.82
C VAL A 137 10.06 -5.74 15.34
N GLN A 138 11.21 -6.43 15.45
CA GLN A 138 12.49 -5.88 15.00
C GLN A 138 12.53 -5.75 13.48
N TRP A 139 12.01 -6.75 12.78
CA TRP A 139 11.86 -6.70 11.33
C TRP A 139 10.91 -5.59 10.88
N ALA A 140 9.78 -5.41 11.56
CA ALA A 140 8.85 -4.33 11.27
C ALA A 140 9.49 -2.95 11.44
N GLN A 141 10.25 -2.74 12.54
CA GLN A 141 10.98 -1.49 12.79
C GLN A 141 12.08 -1.25 11.75
N LEU A 142 12.78 -2.28 11.32
CA LEU A 142 13.79 -2.19 10.26
C LEU A 142 13.17 -1.75 8.92
N LEU A 143 11.94 -2.16 8.64
CA LEU A 143 11.18 -1.70 7.47
C LEU A 143 10.60 -0.28 7.65
N GLY A 144 10.84 0.37 8.78
CA GLY A 144 10.40 1.74 9.06
C GLY A 144 9.04 1.85 9.74
N VAL A 145 8.45 0.73 10.21
CA VAL A 145 7.19 0.76 10.96
C VAL A 145 7.43 1.34 12.36
N ASP A 146 6.70 2.39 12.70
CA ASP A 146 6.56 2.82 14.09
C ASP A 146 5.60 1.86 14.81
N THR A 147 6.18 0.93 15.55
CA THR A 147 5.42 -0.12 16.24
C THR A 147 4.71 0.39 17.50
N GLU A 148 5.10 1.54 18.04
CA GLU A 148 4.43 2.18 19.17
C GLU A 148 3.15 2.91 18.71
N ALA A 149 3.17 3.50 17.51
CA ALA A 149 2.01 4.13 16.89
C ALA A 149 1.08 3.15 16.14
N MET A 150 1.45 1.87 16.03
CA MET A 150 0.65 0.84 15.37
C MET A 150 -0.24 0.09 16.37
N ILE A 151 -1.53 -0.03 16.06
CA ILE A 151 -2.44 -0.87 16.86
C ILE A 151 -2.25 -2.33 16.43
N LEU A 152 -1.75 -3.15 17.36
CA LEU A 152 -1.55 -4.58 17.15
C LEU A 152 -2.68 -5.38 17.80
N VAL A 153 -3.42 -6.15 16.99
CA VAL A 153 -4.46 -7.07 17.43
C VAL A 153 -3.94 -8.50 17.30
N ARG A 154 -3.84 -9.21 18.42
CA ARG A 154 -3.45 -10.64 18.48
C ARG A 154 -4.61 -11.48 18.96
N PRO A 155 -5.37 -12.11 18.07
CA PRO A 155 -6.45 -13.02 18.45
C PRO A 155 -5.90 -14.22 19.22
N GLN A 156 -6.57 -14.61 20.31
CA GLN A 156 -6.21 -15.82 21.09
C GLN A 156 -7.27 -16.92 20.89
N GLU A 157 -8.46 -16.68 21.45
CA GLU A 157 -9.60 -17.60 21.39
C GLU A 157 -10.76 -17.05 20.55
N GLN A 158 -10.51 -15.99 19.76
CA GLN A 158 -11.54 -15.36 18.94
C GLN A 158 -11.78 -16.15 17.66
N THR A 159 -13.05 -16.34 17.33
CA THR A 159 -13.45 -16.91 16.05
C THR A 159 -13.21 -15.93 14.89
N ALA A 160 -13.18 -16.45 13.67
CA ALA A 160 -13.06 -15.64 12.46
C ALA A 160 -14.07 -14.49 12.42
N GLU A 161 -15.32 -14.76 12.81
CA GLU A 161 -16.40 -13.78 12.84
C GLU A 161 -16.11 -12.66 13.84
N GLN A 162 -15.55 -12.98 15.01
CA GLN A 162 -15.19 -12.00 16.04
C GLN A 162 -13.98 -11.15 15.60
N VAL A 163 -12.94 -11.77 15.05
CA VAL A 163 -11.76 -11.04 14.53
C VAL A 163 -12.15 -10.07 13.40
N LEU A 164 -12.98 -10.53 12.48
CA LEU A 164 -13.47 -9.72 11.37
C LEU A 164 -14.41 -8.60 11.86
N GLN A 165 -15.19 -8.83 12.93
CA GLN A 165 -16.01 -7.78 13.53
C GLN A 165 -15.14 -6.73 14.23
N ILE A 166 -14.08 -7.12 14.95
CA ILE A 166 -13.09 -6.18 15.53
C ILE A 166 -12.52 -5.26 14.44
N ALA A 167 -12.15 -5.82 13.27
CA ALA A 167 -11.67 -5.01 12.15
C ALA A 167 -12.71 -3.98 11.67
N ILE A 168 -13.98 -4.38 11.54
CA ILE A 168 -15.07 -3.48 11.15
C ILE A 168 -15.25 -2.36 12.17
N ASP A 169 -15.28 -2.70 13.47
CA ASP A 169 -15.53 -1.75 14.55
C ASP A 169 -14.41 -0.69 14.62
N LEU A 170 -13.14 -1.12 14.50
CA LEU A 170 -12.00 -0.23 14.46
C LEU A 170 -12.03 0.69 13.23
N ILE A 171 -12.32 0.16 12.04
CA ILE A 171 -12.43 0.96 10.81
C ILE A 171 -13.59 1.97 10.90
N ALA A 172 -14.71 1.58 11.53
CA ALA A 172 -15.89 2.44 11.67
C ALA A 172 -15.64 3.69 12.52
N THR A 173 -14.62 3.70 13.39
CA THR A 173 -14.23 4.90 14.17
C THR A 173 -13.83 6.09 13.28
N GLY A 174 -13.28 5.81 12.09
CA GLY A 174 -12.71 6.82 11.18
C GLY A 174 -11.26 7.19 11.48
N ASP A 175 -10.67 6.69 12.56
CA ASP A 175 -9.27 6.95 12.92
C ASP A 175 -8.28 6.00 12.23
N VAL A 176 -8.77 4.86 11.73
CA VAL A 176 -7.94 3.87 11.03
C VAL A 176 -7.78 4.25 9.55
N GLY A 177 -6.54 4.40 9.10
CA GLY A 177 -6.20 4.67 7.69
C GLY A 177 -5.84 3.42 6.89
N LEU A 178 -5.28 2.43 7.57
CA LEU A 178 -4.92 1.13 7.01
C LEU A 178 -5.20 0.04 8.04
N CYS A 179 -5.84 -1.05 7.59
CA CYS A 179 -6.01 -2.27 8.37
C CYS A 179 -5.41 -3.45 7.60
N VAL A 180 -4.50 -4.20 8.24
CA VAL A 180 -3.86 -5.40 7.68
C VAL A 180 -4.32 -6.61 8.48
N LEU A 181 -4.68 -7.70 7.79
CA LEU A 181 -4.99 -9.01 8.37
C LEU A 181 -3.96 -10.04 7.87
N ASP A 182 -3.12 -10.50 8.77
CA ASP A 182 -2.09 -11.53 8.51
C ASP A 182 -2.29 -12.75 9.42
N SER A 183 -2.84 -13.86 8.96
CA SER A 183 -3.34 -14.11 7.62
C SER A 183 -4.75 -14.76 7.66
N ILE A 184 -5.46 -14.66 6.55
CA ILE A 184 -6.82 -15.23 6.38
C ILE A 184 -6.89 -16.75 6.68
N PRO A 185 -5.93 -17.60 6.22
CA PRO A 185 -5.96 -19.03 6.49
C PRO A 185 -5.92 -19.43 7.97
N MET A 186 -5.43 -18.55 8.84
CA MET A 186 -5.33 -18.79 10.29
C MET A 186 -6.64 -18.54 11.04
N LEU A 187 -7.60 -17.90 10.40
CA LEU A 187 -8.90 -17.63 10.99
C LEU A 187 -9.74 -18.92 11.06
N VAL A 188 -10.23 -19.25 12.25
CA VAL A 188 -11.11 -20.41 12.49
C VAL A 188 -12.54 -19.91 12.64
N SER A 189 -13.47 -20.37 11.81
CA SER A 189 -14.88 -20.01 11.94
C SER A 189 -15.51 -20.61 13.18
N GLN A 190 -16.55 -19.95 13.71
CA GLN A 190 -17.26 -20.38 14.91
C GLN A 190 -17.78 -21.82 14.79
N ASN A 191 -18.22 -22.24 13.62
CA ASN A 191 -18.71 -23.59 13.38
C ASN A 191 -17.61 -24.64 13.60
N ILE A 192 -16.39 -24.35 13.16
CA ILE A 192 -15.23 -25.24 13.32
C ILE A 192 -14.68 -25.16 14.76
N PHE A 193 -14.68 -23.96 15.34
CA PHE A 193 -14.14 -23.72 16.69
C PHE A 193 -14.87 -24.50 17.78
N ASN A 194 -16.19 -24.71 17.61
CA ASN A 194 -17.05 -25.41 18.58
C ASN A 194 -17.16 -26.93 18.32
N GLU A 195 -16.51 -27.45 17.28
CA GLU A 195 -16.59 -28.87 16.91
C GLU A 195 -15.35 -29.65 17.39
N ASP A 196 -15.56 -30.92 17.71
CA ASP A 196 -14.48 -31.85 18.03
C ASP A 196 -13.65 -32.14 16.80
N MET A 197 -12.34 -32.43 16.98
CA MET A 197 -11.35 -32.61 15.88
C MET A 197 -11.69 -33.75 14.92
N ASP A 198 -12.55 -34.67 15.29
CA ASP A 198 -12.98 -35.83 14.50
C ASP A 198 -14.14 -35.50 13.51
N LYS A 199 -14.77 -34.33 13.64
CA LYS A 199 -15.87 -33.94 12.79
C LYS A 199 -15.37 -33.20 11.52
N LYS A 200 -15.92 -33.60 10.36
CA LYS A 200 -15.66 -32.91 9.10
C LYS A 200 -16.57 -31.69 8.95
N SER A 201 -16.01 -30.51 9.20
CA SER A 201 -16.70 -29.26 8.93
C SER A 201 -16.25 -28.63 7.60
N TYR A 202 -17.19 -28.02 6.86
CA TYR A 202 -16.93 -27.45 5.53
C TYR A 202 -17.33 -25.97 5.49
N GLY A 203 -16.47 -25.15 4.87
CA GLY A 203 -16.87 -23.84 4.30
C GLY A 203 -16.92 -22.63 5.22
N GLY A 204 -16.64 -22.77 6.53
CA GLY A 204 -16.85 -21.71 7.52
C GLY A 204 -16.21 -20.36 7.21
N ILE A 205 -14.91 -20.30 6.88
CA ILE A 205 -14.20 -19.04 6.60
C ILE A 205 -14.77 -18.29 5.38
N SER A 206 -15.21 -19.01 4.35
CA SER A 206 -15.78 -18.38 3.14
C SER A 206 -17.10 -17.67 3.42
N GLN A 207 -17.89 -18.15 4.36
CA GLN A 207 -19.15 -17.53 4.81
C GLN A 207 -18.83 -16.29 5.65
N ALA A 208 -17.93 -16.38 6.62
CA ALA A 208 -17.49 -15.24 7.45
C ALA A 208 -16.95 -14.10 6.58
N LEU A 209 -16.07 -14.39 5.60
CA LEU A 209 -15.54 -13.41 4.68
C LEU A 209 -16.61 -12.82 3.75
N THR A 210 -17.63 -13.59 3.35
CA THR A 210 -18.76 -13.07 2.56
C THR A 210 -19.53 -11.99 3.32
N VAL A 211 -19.83 -12.25 4.59
CA VAL A 211 -20.51 -11.29 5.47
C VAL A 211 -19.61 -10.09 5.74
N PHE A 212 -18.34 -10.34 6.05
CA PHE A 212 -17.34 -9.28 6.26
C PHE A 212 -17.25 -8.33 5.07
N CYS A 213 -17.04 -8.83 3.85
CA CYS A 213 -16.95 -8.00 2.65
C CYS A 213 -18.17 -7.10 2.45
N SER A 214 -19.36 -7.63 2.72
CA SER A 214 -20.60 -6.88 2.58
C SER A 214 -20.72 -5.75 3.61
N LYS A 215 -20.26 -6.00 4.84
CA LYS A 215 -20.31 -5.02 5.94
C LYS A 215 -19.17 -3.99 5.86
N VAL A 216 -17.92 -4.43 5.59
CA VAL A 216 -16.75 -3.55 5.66
C VAL A 216 -16.66 -2.58 4.48
N THR A 217 -17.11 -2.98 3.28
CA THR A 217 -16.95 -2.15 2.06
C THR A 217 -17.51 -0.74 2.19
N PRO A 218 -18.73 -0.51 2.74
CA PRO A 218 -19.23 0.85 2.97
C PRO A 218 -18.34 1.64 3.92
N HIS A 219 -17.89 1.03 5.04
CA HIS A 219 -17.00 1.68 6.00
C HIS A 219 -15.65 2.05 5.39
N LEU A 220 -15.02 1.15 4.62
CA LEU A 220 -13.77 1.46 3.93
C LEU A 220 -13.90 2.69 3.03
N THR A 221 -14.96 2.75 2.24
CA THR A 221 -15.20 3.85 1.32
C THR A 221 -15.51 5.15 2.07
N GLN A 222 -16.38 5.11 3.09
CA GLN A 222 -16.78 6.27 3.86
C GLN A 222 -15.62 6.84 4.69
N GLN A 223 -14.87 5.96 5.34
CA GLN A 223 -13.76 6.34 6.21
C GLN A 223 -12.44 6.47 5.46
N GLN A 224 -12.40 6.24 4.15
CA GLN A 224 -11.18 6.28 3.35
C GLN A 224 -10.06 5.42 3.98
N CYS A 225 -10.41 4.19 4.40
CA CYS A 225 -9.48 3.22 4.99
C CYS A 225 -9.09 2.17 3.93
N ALA A 226 -7.81 1.85 3.79
CA ALA A 226 -7.35 0.71 3.01
C ALA A 226 -7.41 -0.56 3.84
N PHE A 227 -7.78 -1.69 3.23
CA PHE A 227 -7.72 -3.01 3.87
C PHE A 227 -6.85 -3.96 3.06
N ILE A 228 -5.87 -4.59 3.72
CA ILE A 228 -5.02 -5.63 3.13
C ILE A 228 -5.32 -6.96 3.83
N GLY A 229 -5.71 -7.98 3.06
CA GLY A 229 -5.81 -9.35 3.55
C GLY A 229 -4.70 -10.20 2.96
N ILE A 230 -3.85 -10.77 3.82
CA ILE A 230 -2.79 -11.71 3.41
C ILE A 230 -3.38 -13.10 3.32
N ASN A 231 -3.04 -13.82 2.23
CA ASN A 231 -3.58 -15.13 1.95
C ASN A 231 -2.48 -16.08 1.44
N GLN A 232 -2.68 -17.37 1.65
CA GLN A 232 -1.78 -18.40 1.16
C GLN A 232 -2.40 -19.08 -0.05
N ILE A 233 -1.56 -19.66 -0.90
CA ILE A 233 -2.00 -20.49 -2.03
C ILE A 233 -2.21 -21.93 -1.56
N ARG A 234 -3.23 -22.57 -2.15
CA ARG A 234 -3.42 -24.01 -2.08
C ARG A 234 -3.31 -24.57 -3.49
N GLU A 235 -2.43 -25.51 -3.67
CA GLU A 235 -2.30 -26.25 -4.92
C GLU A 235 -3.42 -27.29 -5.01
N ASP A 236 -4.15 -27.28 -6.11
CA ASP A 236 -5.14 -28.32 -6.39
C ASP A 236 -4.44 -29.50 -7.06
N LEU A 237 -4.00 -30.46 -6.24
CA LEU A 237 -3.32 -31.66 -6.70
C LEU A 237 -4.19 -32.55 -7.62
N ALA A 238 -5.51 -32.34 -7.65
CA ALA A 238 -6.44 -33.05 -8.50
C ALA A 238 -6.61 -32.42 -9.89
N SER A 239 -6.10 -31.20 -10.10
CA SER A 239 -6.20 -30.50 -11.37
C SER A 239 -5.03 -30.80 -12.28
N MET A 240 -5.29 -31.29 -13.47
CA MET A 240 -4.27 -31.49 -14.54
C MET A 240 -3.54 -30.20 -14.95
N TYR A 241 -4.03 -29.04 -14.53
CA TYR A 241 -3.53 -27.69 -14.93
C TYR A 241 -2.86 -26.92 -13.79
N ASN A 242 -2.45 -27.54 -12.68
CA ASN A 242 -1.83 -26.87 -11.52
C ASN A 242 -2.55 -25.57 -11.13
N THR A 243 -3.87 -25.63 -11.00
CA THR A 243 -4.67 -24.46 -10.66
C THR A 243 -4.42 -24.05 -9.21
N VAL A 244 -3.89 -22.85 -9.04
CA VAL A 244 -3.64 -22.27 -7.73
C VAL A 244 -4.92 -21.62 -7.23
N SER A 245 -5.39 -22.01 -6.06
CA SER A 245 -6.53 -21.41 -5.38
C SER A 245 -6.13 -20.73 -4.06
N THR A 246 -6.94 -19.76 -3.64
CA THR A 246 -6.78 -19.10 -2.35
C THR A 246 -8.02 -19.34 -1.48
N PRO A 247 -7.89 -19.55 -0.16
CA PRO A 247 -9.00 -19.56 0.79
C PRO A 247 -9.89 -18.31 0.70
N GLY A 248 -11.13 -18.38 1.21
CA GLY A 248 -12.03 -17.23 1.30
C GLY A 248 -13.17 -17.20 0.27
N GLY A 249 -13.18 -18.13 -0.69
CA GLY A 249 -14.30 -18.30 -1.62
C GLY A 249 -14.37 -17.25 -2.73
N LYS A 250 -15.47 -17.29 -3.51
CA LYS A 250 -15.63 -16.39 -4.66
C LYS A 250 -15.91 -14.95 -4.25
N MET A 251 -16.68 -14.73 -3.17
CA MET A 251 -17.06 -13.37 -2.75
C MET A 251 -15.84 -12.55 -2.32
N TRP A 252 -14.91 -13.14 -1.57
CA TRP A 252 -13.63 -12.49 -1.22
C TRP A 252 -12.88 -12.02 -2.48
N LYS A 253 -12.69 -12.92 -3.44
CA LYS A 253 -12.01 -12.60 -4.71
C LYS A 253 -12.73 -11.51 -5.51
N HIS A 254 -14.07 -11.44 -5.44
CA HIS A 254 -14.88 -10.41 -6.10
C HIS A 254 -14.80 -9.06 -5.38
N ALA A 255 -14.81 -9.04 -4.06
CA ALA A 255 -14.73 -7.84 -3.24
C ALA A 255 -13.37 -7.14 -3.38
N CYS A 256 -12.27 -7.90 -3.49
CA CYS A 256 -10.94 -7.32 -3.70
C CYS A 256 -10.91 -6.48 -4.99
N SER A 257 -10.48 -5.23 -4.84
CA SER A 257 -10.27 -4.30 -5.96
C SER A 257 -8.88 -4.46 -6.60
N LEU A 258 -7.91 -4.91 -5.81
CA LEU A 258 -6.57 -5.26 -6.25
C LEU A 258 -6.20 -6.63 -5.65
N ARG A 259 -5.59 -7.51 -6.45
CA ARG A 259 -5.04 -8.79 -5.99
C ARG A 259 -3.65 -8.95 -6.54
N LEU A 260 -2.66 -9.02 -5.64
CA LEU A 260 -1.24 -9.15 -5.94
C LEU A 260 -0.76 -10.54 -5.54
N ARG A 261 -0.19 -11.26 -6.49
CA ARG A 261 0.47 -12.54 -6.25
C ARG A 261 1.94 -12.30 -6.01
N PHE A 262 2.42 -12.74 -4.87
CA PHE A 262 3.83 -12.68 -4.49
C PHE A 262 4.49 -14.04 -4.67
N ARG A 263 5.73 -14.03 -5.13
CA ARG A 263 6.55 -15.23 -5.26
C ARG A 263 8.00 -14.93 -4.93
N LYS A 264 8.65 -15.88 -4.27
CA LYS A 264 10.09 -15.90 -4.15
C LYS A 264 10.64 -16.32 -5.52
N ASP A 265 11.45 -15.46 -6.11
CA ASP A 265 12.06 -15.73 -7.42
C ASP A 265 13.47 -16.31 -7.21
N THR A 266 14.51 -15.53 -7.34
CA THR A 266 15.90 -15.96 -7.25
C THR A 266 16.52 -15.55 -5.92
N LEU A 267 17.33 -16.42 -5.31
CA LEU A 267 18.16 -16.06 -4.16
C LEU A 267 19.34 -15.20 -4.60
N LEU A 268 19.76 -14.28 -3.74
CA LEU A 268 20.78 -13.27 -4.03
C LEU A 268 21.90 -13.33 -2.98
N ASP A 269 23.12 -13.04 -3.43
CA ASP A 269 24.26 -12.79 -2.55
C ASP A 269 24.29 -11.32 -2.09
N MET A 270 25.30 -10.94 -1.31
CA MET A 270 25.47 -9.57 -0.78
C MET A 270 25.67 -8.50 -1.88
N ASN A 271 26.02 -8.89 -3.09
CA ASN A 271 26.23 -8.00 -4.23
C ASN A 271 25.06 -8.06 -5.23
N ASN A 272 23.92 -8.63 -4.82
CA ASN A 272 22.76 -8.90 -5.69
C ASN A 272 23.07 -9.86 -6.86
N GLY A 273 24.11 -10.67 -6.76
CA GLY A 273 24.40 -11.77 -7.68
C GLY A 273 23.43 -12.94 -7.49
N GLU A 274 22.97 -13.53 -8.58
CA GLU A 274 22.02 -14.64 -8.53
C GLU A 274 22.65 -15.90 -7.99
N LEU A 275 22.00 -16.51 -7.01
CA LEU A 275 22.39 -17.77 -6.39
C LEU A 275 21.46 -18.91 -6.82
N THR A 276 21.94 -20.12 -6.71
CA THR A 276 21.10 -21.32 -6.91
C THR A 276 20.05 -21.41 -5.81
N SER A 277 18.94 -22.11 -6.08
CA SER A 277 17.85 -22.31 -5.09
C SER A 277 18.28 -23.10 -3.84
N ARG A 278 19.49 -23.68 -3.83
CA ARG A 278 20.08 -24.44 -2.72
C ARG A 278 21.19 -23.68 -1.99
N ALA A 279 21.34 -22.37 -2.22
CA ALA A 279 22.35 -21.58 -1.52
C ALA A 279 22.10 -21.61 -0.01
N GLU A 280 23.15 -21.88 0.77
CA GLU A 280 23.06 -22.05 2.22
C GLU A 280 22.93 -20.70 2.97
N ASN A 281 23.57 -19.66 2.45
CA ASN A 281 23.63 -18.34 3.10
C ASN A 281 23.27 -17.21 2.11
N PRO A 282 22.02 -17.13 1.63
CA PRO A 282 21.60 -16.01 0.80
C PRO A 282 21.48 -14.73 1.62
N ALA A 283 21.92 -13.60 1.07
CA ALA A 283 21.78 -12.29 1.68
C ALA A 283 20.38 -11.69 1.42
N GLY A 284 19.70 -12.18 0.39
CA GLY A 284 18.36 -11.71 0.02
C GLY A 284 17.72 -12.59 -1.05
N ASN A 285 16.63 -12.10 -1.59
CA ASN A 285 15.99 -12.69 -2.76
C ASN A 285 15.30 -11.64 -3.63
N ARG A 286 15.10 -11.97 -4.89
CA ARG A 286 14.19 -11.26 -5.75
C ARG A 286 12.75 -11.68 -5.44
N VAL A 287 11.90 -10.69 -5.22
CA VAL A 287 10.44 -10.87 -5.03
C VAL A 287 9.75 -10.55 -6.34
N GLY A 288 9.00 -11.49 -6.88
CA GLY A 288 8.14 -11.28 -8.03
C GLY A 288 6.74 -10.90 -7.59
N ILE A 289 6.19 -9.83 -8.16
CA ILE A 289 4.81 -9.40 -7.98
C ILE A 289 4.06 -9.57 -9.29
N GLU A 290 2.85 -10.13 -9.23
CA GLU A 290 1.93 -10.25 -10.36
C GLU A 290 0.57 -9.67 -10.01
N ILE A 291 0.05 -8.78 -10.86
CA ILE A 291 -1.33 -8.31 -10.74
C ILE A 291 -2.28 -9.39 -11.28
N ALA A 292 -2.85 -10.17 -10.38
CA ALA A 292 -3.82 -11.20 -10.72
C ALA A 292 -5.23 -10.61 -11.00
N LYS A 293 -5.54 -9.44 -10.42
CA LYS A 293 -6.77 -8.70 -10.64
C LYS A 293 -6.59 -7.23 -10.28
N THR A 294 -7.17 -6.36 -11.08
CA THR A 294 -7.30 -4.94 -10.73
C THR A 294 -8.66 -4.38 -11.20
N LYS A 295 -9.23 -3.46 -10.40
CA LYS A 295 -10.38 -2.59 -10.73
C LYS A 295 -10.03 -1.11 -10.56
N VAL A 296 -8.77 -0.80 -10.21
CA VAL A 296 -8.31 0.53 -9.76
C VAL A 296 -7.15 1.09 -10.57
N CYS A 297 -6.68 0.32 -11.54
CA CYS A 297 -5.64 0.74 -12.49
C CYS A 297 -5.76 -0.07 -13.79
N LYS A 298 -5.08 0.39 -14.84
CA LYS A 298 -5.00 -0.35 -16.11
C LYS A 298 -4.28 -1.69 -15.90
N PRO A 299 -4.70 -2.79 -16.56
CA PRO A 299 -4.08 -4.12 -16.39
C PRO A 299 -2.90 -4.37 -17.36
N ASP A 300 -2.19 -3.33 -17.77
CA ASP A 300 -1.09 -3.35 -18.74
C ASP A 300 0.27 -3.68 -18.12
N ARG A 301 0.44 -3.41 -16.83
CA ARG A 301 1.69 -3.58 -16.07
C ARG A 301 1.56 -4.77 -15.11
N ARG A 302 1.64 -5.99 -15.66
CA ARG A 302 1.18 -7.18 -14.93
C ARG A 302 2.21 -7.81 -14.00
N ILE A 303 3.50 -7.70 -14.31
CA ILE A 303 4.58 -8.40 -13.58
C ILE A 303 5.71 -7.43 -13.32
N GLY A 304 6.25 -7.45 -12.12
CA GLY A 304 7.43 -6.70 -11.72
C GLY A 304 8.22 -7.45 -10.65
N TYR A 305 9.42 -6.96 -10.40
CA TYR A 305 10.35 -7.58 -9.45
C TYR A 305 11.04 -6.49 -8.66
N TYR A 306 11.24 -6.73 -7.36
CA TYR A 306 12.13 -5.94 -6.53
C TYR A 306 13.06 -6.83 -5.72
N THR A 307 14.15 -6.28 -5.22
CA THR A 307 15.11 -6.97 -4.37
C THR A 307 14.73 -6.79 -2.91
N LEU A 308 14.70 -7.89 -2.16
CA LEU A 308 14.55 -7.93 -0.71
C LEU A 308 15.87 -8.41 -0.09
N ASN A 309 16.52 -7.54 0.67
CA ASN A 309 17.68 -7.86 1.49
C ASN A 309 17.19 -8.29 2.89
N TYR A 310 17.74 -9.37 3.44
CA TYR A 310 17.30 -9.91 4.73
C TYR A 310 17.82 -9.11 5.94
N THR A 311 18.73 -8.17 5.74
CA THR A 311 19.27 -7.30 6.78
C THR A 311 18.87 -5.84 6.66
N GLU A 312 18.48 -5.39 5.46
CA GLU A 312 18.20 -3.98 5.17
C GLU A 312 16.75 -3.74 4.68
N GLY A 313 16.01 -4.80 4.37
CA GLY A 313 14.67 -4.69 3.82
C GLY A 313 14.65 -4.54 2.29
N ILE A 314 13.76 -3.73 1.76
CA ILE A 314 13.61 -3.52 0.31
C ILE A 314 14.77 -2.67 -0.21
N ASP A 315 15.53 -3.17 -1.19
CA ASP A 315 16.59 -2.42 -1.86
C ASP A 315 16.01 -1.41 -2.86
N VAL A 316 15.59 -0.26 -2.32
CA VAL A 316 14.94 0.82 -3.07
C VAL A 316 15.87 1.39 -4.15
N LEU A 317 17.18 1.53 -3.85
CA LEU A 317 18.13 2.12 -4.81
C LEU A 317 18.35 1.21 -6.02
N ALA A 318 18.47 -0.10 -5.81
CA ALA A 318 18.55 -1.05 -6.91
C ALA A 318 17.28 -1.05 -7.77
N ASP A 319 16.12 -0.82 -7.16
CA ASP A 319 14.84 -0.76 -7.84
C ASP A 319 14.68 0.56 -8.62
N ILE A 320 15.12 1.71 -8.07
CA ILE A 320 15.21 3.00 -8.78
C ILE A 320 16.00 2.83 -10.08
N ILE A 321 17.19 2.21 -10.02
CA ILE A 321 18.01 1.96 -11.21
C ILE A 321 17.24 1.12 -12.24
N THR A 322 16.55 0.08 -11.78
CA THR A 322 15.81 -0.83 -12.66
C THR A 322 14.69 -0.10 -13.41
N VAL A 323 13.90 0.70 -12.71
CA VAL A 323 12.80 1.47 -13.30
C VAL A 323 13.34 2.61 -14.17
N SER A 324 14.44 3.28 -13.76
CA SER A 324 15.08 4.35 -14.54
C SER A 324 15.62 3.86 -15.89
N LEU A 325 16.14 2.63 -15.95
CA LEU A 325 16.53 2.00 -17.22
C LEU A 325 15.31 1.71 -18.10
N GLN A 326 14.21 1.27 -17.51
CA GLN A 326 12.97 0.98 -18.23
C GLN A 326 12.36 2.24 -18.87
N TYR A 327 12.42 3.37 -18.16
CA TYR A 327 11.88 4.65 -18.62
C TYR A 327 12.90 5.54 -19.35
N ARG A 328 14.09 5.01 -19.62
CA ARG A 328 15.15 5.74 -20.33
C ARG A 328 15.58 7.05 -19.64
N ILE A 329 15.51 7.09 -18.32
CA ILE A 329 16.17 8.10 -17.50
C ILE A 329 17.64 7.73 -17.34
N LEU A 330 17.92 6.43 -17.29
CA LEU A 330 19.24 5.84 -17.38
C LEU A 330 19.34 4.99 -18.66
N LYS A 331 20.56 4.92 -19.20
CA LYS A 331 20.90 4.03 -20.31
C LYS A 331 22.13 3.21 -19.93
N GLN A 332 22.08 1.90 -20.18
CA GLN A 332 23.24 1.04 -20.02
C GLN A 332 23.91 0.78 -21.37
N GLY A 333 25.23 1.01 -21.43
CA GLY A 333 26.08 0.71 -22.57
C GLY A 333 27.33 -0.05 -22.14
N GLY A 334 27.34 -1.38 -22.30
CA GLY A 334 28.39 -2.25 -21.76
C GLY A 334 28.42 -2.18 -20.23
N SER A 335 29.58 -1.81 -19.66
CA SER A 335 29.74 -1.63 -18.21
C SER A 335 29.38 -0.22 -17.70
N TRP A 336 28.92 0.67 -18.56
CA TRP A 336 28.62 2.06 -18.22
C TRP A 336 27.14 2.30 -18.09
N TYR A 337 26.74 3.15 -17.12
CA TYR A 337 25.42 3.72 -16.95
C TYR A 337 25.49 5.22 -17.23
N TYR A 338 24.65 5.69 -18.13
CA TYR A 338 24.58 7.08 -18.58
C TYR A 338 23.28 7.70 -18.07
N TYR A 339 23.35 8.91 -17.53
CA TYR A 339 22.19 9.68 -17.17
C TYR A 339 21.72 10.47 -18.41
N LEU A 340 20.40 10.46 -18.68
CA LEU A 340 19.85 11.04 -19.90
C LEU A 340 19.00 12.28 -19.58
N ASP A 341 19.03 13.26 -20.49
CA ASP A 341 18.11 14.40 -20.49
C ASP A 341 16.70 14.00 -20.97
N GLU A 342 15.76 14.98 -21.00
CA GLU A 342 14.38 14.74 -21.45
C GLU A 342 14.28 14.39 -22.94
N GLU A 343 15.29 14.75 -23.76
CA GLU A 343 15.38 14.41 -25.18
C GLU A 343 16.04 13.04 -25.42
N GLY A 344 16.61 12.41 -24.40
CA GLY A 344 17.26 11.10 -24.46
C GLY A 344 18.74 11.14 -24.86
N ASN A 345 19.39 12.34 -24.82
CA ASN A 345 20.82 12.48 -24.94
C ASN A 345 21.49 12.27 -23.58
N VAL A 346 22.80 11.99 -23.58
CA VAL A 346 23.55 11.89 -22.33
C VAL A 346 23.67 13.29 -21.71
N GLU A 347 23.25 13.42 -20.47
CA GLU A 347 23.34 14.66 -19.71
C GLU A 347 24.79 14.98 -19.35
N VAL A 348 25.13 16.26 -19.30
CA VAL A 348 26.46 16.73 -18.97
C VAL A 348 26.46 17.58 -17.72
N ASP A 349 27.56 17.54 -16.97
CA ASP A 349 27.78 18.38 -15.81
C ASP A 349 28.13 19.84 -16.19
N ALA A 350 28.34 20.68 -15.18
CA ALA A 350 28.69 22.09 -15.38
C ALA A 350 30.02 22.31 -16.15
N GLU A 351 30.87 21.28 -16.21
CA GLU A 351 32.15 21.27 -16.90
C GLU A 351 32.04 20.66 -18.30
N ASN A 352 30.83 20.31 -18.74
CA ASN A 352 30.51 19.67 -20.03
C ASN A 352 31.04 18.23 -20.17
N ASN A 353 31.22 17.51 -19.05
CA ASN A 353 31.52 16.08 -19.06
C ASN A 353 30.22 15.26 -18.99
N GLU A 354 30.20 14.12 -19.69
CA GLU A 354 29.08 13.20 -19.64
C GLU A 354 28.87 12.66 -18.22
N ILE A 355 27.63 12.74 -17.69
CA ILE A 355 27.26 12.12 -16.43
C ILE A 355 27.10 10.62 -16.66
N LYS A 356 28.11 9.86 -16.20
CA LYS A 356 28.18 8.41 -16.38
C LYS A 356 28.91 7.70 -15.26
N PHE A 357 28.49 6.47 -14.97
CA PHE A 357 29.00 5.65 -13.88
C PHE A 357 29.49 4.30 -14.39
N GLN A 358 30.70 3.91 -13.98
CA GLN A 358 31.28 2.62 -14.39
C GLN A 358 30.82 1.51 -13.44
N GLY A 359 29.87 0.69 -13.89
CA GLY A 359 29.27 -0.40 -13.12
C GLY A 359 28.13 0.06 -12.22
N LYS A 360 27.25 -0.91 -11.90
CA LYS A 360 26.07 -0.66 -11.04
C LYS A 360 26.47 -0.20 -9.62
N ALA A 361 27.61 -0.67 -9.10
CA ALA A 361 28.05 -0.32 -7.77
C ALA A 361 28.34 1.19 -7.63
N LYS A 362 29.03 1.80 -8.58
CA LYS A 362 29.30 3.25 -8.56
C LYS A 362 28.02 4.08 -8.68
N LEU A 363 27.08 3.65 -9.50
CA LEU A 363 25.77 4.32 -9.61
C LEU A 363 24.96 4.19 -8.30
N LEU A 364 25.02 3.04 -7.62
CA LEU A 364 24.41 2.87 -6.30
C LEU A 364 25.07 3.76 -5.25
N ASP A 365 26.40 3.87 -5.28
CA ASP A 365 27.13 4.74 -4.36
C ASP A 365 26.78 6.22 -4.59
N GLU A 366 26.62 6.64 -5.85
CA GLU A 366 26.16 8.00 -6.18
C GLU A 366 24.75 8.26 -5.66
N LEU A 367 23.78 7.40 -5.98
CA LEU A 367 22.41 7.51 -5.46
C LEU A 367 22.31 7.46 -3.93
N ARG A 368 23.33 6.90 -3.26
CA ARG A 368 23.39 6.85 -1.78
C ARG A 368 23.99 8.12 -1.18
N ASN A 369 25.00 8.69 -1.81
CA ASN A 369 25.80 9.78 -1.28
C ASN A 369 25.41 11.17 -1.81
N ASP A 370 24.80 11.25 -2.97
CA ASP A 370 24.30 12.47 -3.58
C ASP A 370 22.76 12.50 -3.54
N GLU A 371 22.22 13.20 -2.52
CA GLU A 371 20.78 13.33 -2.32
C GLU A 371 20.12 14.15 -3.45
N GLU A 372 20.81 15.19 -3.99
CA GLU A 372 20.28 16.01 -5.06
C GLU A 372 20.12 15.21 -6.35
N PHE A 373 21.14 14.42 -6.72
CA PHE A 373 21.05 13.51 -7.85
C PHE A 373 19.94 12.46 -7.68
N LYS A 374 19.83 11.88 -6.49
CA LYS A 374 18.77 10.91 -6.18
C LYS A 374 17.38 11.52 -6.30
N GLU A 375 17.18 12.73 -5.75
CA GLU A 375 15.90 13.42 -5.84
C GLU A 375 15.54 13.80 -7.28
N ASP A 376 16.51 14.21 -8.10
CA ASP A 376 16.28 14.48 -9.52
C ASP A 376 15.86 13.23 -10.29
N VAL A 377 16.56 12.10 -10.08
CA VAL A 377 16.17 10.80 -10.69
C VAL A 377 14.76 10.40 -10.28
N ILE A 378 14.40 10.51 -8.99
CA ILE A 378 13.06 10.19 -8.49
C ILE A 378 12.01 11.14 -9.09
N SER A 379 12.28 12.44 -9.12
CA SER A 379 11.37 13.43 -9.68
C SER A 379 11.06 13.17 -11.17
N ARG A 380 12.09 12.81 -11.94
CA ARG A 380 11.91 12.42 -13.36
C ARG A 380 11.14 11.11 -13.49
N LEU A 381 11.40 10.13 -12.62
CA LEU A 381 10.62 8.89 -12.58
C LEU A 381 9.14 9.18 -12.32
N ASP A 382 8.83 9.99 -11.34
CA ASP A 382 7.45 10.34 -11.00
C ASP A 382 6.75 11.08 -12.14
N LYS A 383 7.43 12.00 -12.81
CA LYS A 383 6.89 12.67 -14.00
C LYS A 383 6.49 11.67 -15.08
N VAL A 384 7.39 10.74 -15.42
CA VAL A 384 7.13 9.78 -16.52
C VAL A 384 6.12 8.72 -16.08
N MET A 385 6.23 8.21 -14.86
CA MET A 385 5.34 7.15 -14.37
C MET A 385 3.89 7.59 -14.21
N TYR A 386 3.66 8.85 -13.84
CA TYR A 386 2.32 9.35 -13.48
C TYR A 386 1.74 10.37 -14.46
N ASN A 387 2.57 11.06 -15.29
CA ASN A 387 2.08 12.03 -16.27
C ASN A 387 1.66 11.43 -17.62
N GLU A 388 2.05 10.21 -17.98
CA GLU A 388 1.54 9.49 -19.16
C GLU A 388 0.03 9.15 -19.07
N ASN A 389 -0.66 9.55 -18.00
CA ASN A 389 -2.06 9.25 -17.74
C ASN A 389 -2.99 10.47 -17.83
N LYS A 390 -2.54 11.60 -18.38
CA LYS A 390 -3.42 12.75 -18.66
C LYS A 390 -3.86 12.81 -20.10
#